data_4be10653e44701141cb4ee6ef4a48be6
#
_entry.id   4be10653e44701141cb4ee6ef4a48be6
#
_cell.length_a   1.000
_cell.length_b   1.000
_cell.length_c   1.000
_cell.angle_alpha   90.00
_cell.angle_beta   90.00
_cell.angle_gamma   90.00
#
_symmetry.space_group_name_H-M   'P 1'
#
loop_
_entity.id
_entity.type
_entity.pdbx_description
1 polymer ?
#
loop_
_entity_poly.entity_id
_entity_poly.type
_entity_poly.pdbx_seq_one_letter_code
_entity_poly.pdbx_strand_id
1 'polypeptide(L)'
;DVKGDPEAIRKWAIQEMKYTAKAAKNMGVKVVNGFTGSPIWKYFYSFPQTSEKMVADAFEEIVELWSPIFDVFDENGVRFALEVHPTEIAYDYYTTERLFKVFDNRKTLGINFDPSHLIWQGVTPHILIRDFPEKIYHVHMKDAAVTLDGKAGILGSHLTFGDTRRGWNFRSLGHGDVNFEEII
;
A
#
# COMPACT_ATOMS: atom_id res chain seq x y z
N ASP A 1 -17.25 19.25 -12.51
CA ASP A 1 -15.81 19.39 -12.22
C ASP A 1 -15.61 19.46 -10.71
N VAL A 2 -14.96 18.45 -10.13
CA VAL A 2 -14.73 18.35 -8.67
C VAL A 2 -13.37 18.95 -8.27
N LYS A 3 -12.63 19.49 -9.24
CA LYS A 3 -11.27 19.99 -9.06
C LYS A 3 -11.24 21.16 -8.07
N GLY A 4 -10.42 21.04 -7.02
CA GLY A 4 -10.27 22.08 -6.01
C GLY A 4 -11.22 21.97 -4.81
N ASP A 5 -12.20 21.05 -4.83
CA ASP A 5 -13.06 20.73 -3.69
C ASP A 5 -12.70 19.34 -3.13
N PRO A 6 -12.00 19.26 -1.98
CA PRO A 6 -11.56 17.99 -1.40
C PRO A 6 -12.69 17.02 -1.07
N GLU A 7 -13.84 17.54 -0.61
CA GLU A 7 -14.99 16.67 -0.28
C GLU A 7 -15.65 16.12 -1.55
N ALA A 8 -15.82 16.93 -2.57
CA ALA A 8 -16.33 16.49 -3.85
C ALA A 8 -15.40 15.48 -4.54
N ILE A 9 -14.08 15.70 -4.48
CA ILE A 9 -13.06 14.74 -4.97
C ILE A 9 -13.19 13.40 -4.23
N ARG A 10 -13.33 13.41 -2.91
CA ARG A 10 -13.47 12.21 -2.10
C ARG A 10 -14.74 11.43 -2.47
N LYS A 11 -15.89 12.10 -2.57
CA LYS A 11 -17.17 11.49 -3.01
C LYS A 11 -17.05 10.89 -4.40
N TRP A 12 -16.45 11.61 -5.32
CA TRP A 12 -16.19 11.11 -6.67
C TRP A 12 -15.30 9.86 -6.66
N ALA A 13 -14.18 9.87 -5.94
CA ALA A 13 -13.27 8.75 -5.86
C ALA A 13 -13.95 7.48 -5.28
N ILE A 14 -14.75 7.62 -4.23
CA ILE A 14 -15.55 6.51 -3.68
C ILE A 14 -16.49 5.94 -4.76
N GLN A 15 -17.15 6.79 -5.51
CA GLN A 15 -18.08 6.34 -6.56
C GLN A 15 -17.36 5.63 -7.70
N GLU A 16 -16.19 6.12 -8.12
CA GLU A 16 -15.35 5.48 -9.14
C GLU A 16 -14.86 4.10 -8.70
N MET A 17 -14.45 3.94 -7.43
CA MET A 17 -14.06 2.64 -6.89
C MET A 17 -15.24 1.64 -6.89
N LYS A 18 -16.45 2.09 -6.58
CA LYS A 18 -17.66 1.26 -6.68
C LYS A 18 -17.98 0.86 -8.14
N TYR A 19 -17.77 1.76 -9.09
CA TYR A 19 -17.89 1.44 -10.51
C TYR A 19 -16.81 0.46 -10.96
N THR A 20 -15.60 0.59 -10.47
CA THR A 20 -14.49 -0.33 -10.74
C THR A 20 -14.83 -1.76 -10.33
N ALA A 21 -15.41 -1.97 -9.15
CA ALA A 21 -15.85 -3.30 -8.71
C ALA A 21 -16.91 -3.91 -9.66
N LYS A 22 -17.88 -3.12 -10.10
CA LYS A 22 -18.90 -3.56 -11.06
C LYS A 22 -18.31 -3.87 -12.45
N ALA A 23 -17.40 -3.02 -12.90
CA ALA A 23 -16.71 -3.24 -14.18
C ALA A 23 -15.85 -4.51 -14.13
N ALA A 24 -15.10 -4.74 -13.05
CA ALA A 24 -14.31 -5.95 -12.83
C ALA A 24 -15.19 -7.21 -12.91
N LYS A 25 -16.34 -7.21 -12.23
CA LYS A 25 -17.33 -8.31 -12.33
C LYS A 25 -17.77 -8.55 -13.77
N ASN A 26 -18.18 -7.50 -14.49
CA ASN A 26 -18.66 -7.61 -15.86
C ASN A 26 -17.60 -8.14 -16.83
N MET A 27 -16.33 -7.85 -16.56
CA MET A 27 -15.18 -8.35 -17.32
C MET A 27 -14.70 -9.73 -16.85
N GLY A 28 -15.31 -10.33 -15.82
CA GLY A 28 -14.85 -11.59 -15.24
C GLY A 28 -13.57 -11.51 -14.41
N VAL A 29 -13.11 -10.29 -14.11
CA VAL A 29 -11.92 -10.06 -13.28
C VAL A 29 -12.26 -10.27 -11.81
N LYS A 30 -11.42 -11.01 -11.08
CA LYS A 30 -11.67 -11.39 -9.68
C LYS A 30 -10.92 -10.53 -8.66
N VAL A 31 -9.87 -9.84 -9.08
CA VAL A 31 -9.01 -9.03 -8.22
C VAL A 31 -8.77 -7.67 -8.88
N VAL A 32 -8.97 -6.62 -8.12
CA VAL A 32 -8.56 -5.25 -8.44
C VAL A 32 -7.45 -4.87 -7.46
N ASN A 33 -6.33 -4.43 -7.96
CA ASN A 33 -5.24 -3.91 -7.13
C ASN A 33 -5.22 -2.38 -7.17
N GLY A 34 -4.74 -1.76 -6.09
CA GLY A 34 -4.68 -0.30 -5.98
C GLY A 34 -4.22 0.18 -4.61
N PHE A 35 -4.50 1.43 -4.35
CA PHE A 35 -4.10 2.17 -3.16
C PHE A 35 -5.30 2.68 -2.40
N THR A 36 -5.21 2.68 -1.07
CA THR A 36 -6.23 3.27 -0.20
C THR A 36 -5.98 4.74 0.08
N GLY A 37 -4.73 5.18 -0.10
CA GLY A 37 -4.25 6.45 0.39
C GLY A 37 -4.03 6.43 1.90
N SER A 38 -3.61 7.58 2.42
CA SER A 38 -3.43 7.79 3.85
C SER A 38 -3.73 9.25 4.22
N PRO A 39 -4.68 9.50 5.12
CA PRO A 39 -4.94 10.87 5.59
C PRO A 39 -3.78 11.44 6.41
N ILE A 40 -2.93 10.57 6.95
CA ILE A 40 -1.85 10.93 7.88
C ILE A 40 -0.45 10.91 7.26
N TRP A 41 -0.27 10.35 6.06
CA TRP A 41 1.06 10.17 5.47
C TRP A 41 1.92 11.43 5.48
N LYS A 42 1.34 12.60 5.18
CA LYS A 42 2.03 13.90 5.20
C LYS A 42 2.63 14.31 6.55
N TYR A 43 2.24 13.64 7.61
CA TYR A 43 2.73 13.90 8.97
C TYR A 43 3.76 12.87 9.44
N PHE A 44 4.00 11.80 8.72
CA PHE A 44 5.08 10.87 9.03
C PHE A 44 6.43 11.58 8.87
N TYR A 45 7.36 11.25 9.73
CA TYR A 45 8.64 11.94 9.91
C TYR A 45 8.52 13.41 10.36
N SER A 46 7.36 13.84 10.81
CA SER A 46 7.20 15.16 11.41
C SER A 46 7.97 15.27 12.73
N PHE A 47 8.49 16.46 12.99
CA PHE A 47 9.08 16.77 14.28
C PHE A 47 8.48 18.11 14.77
N PRO A 48 7.74 18.14 15.90
CA PRO A 48 7.42 17.05 16.83
C PRO A 48 6.68 15.86 16.19
N GLN A 49 6.79 14.70 16.81
CA GLN A 49 6.25 13.45 16.30
C GLN A 49 4.73 13.47 16.15
N THR A 50 4.25 12.77 15.17
CA THR A 50 2.83 12.43 15.02
C THR A 50 2.38 11.59 16.22
N SER A 51 1.25 11.97 16.85
CA SER A 51 0.73 11.25 18.01
C SER A 51 0.06 9.94 17.64
N GLU A 52 0.07 8.96 18.56
CA GLU A 52 -0.70 7.71 18.41
C GLU A 52 -2.19 7.96 18.16
N LYS A 53 -2.75 9.02 18.77
CA LYS A 53 -4.15 9.39 18.51
C LYS A 53 -4.37 9.80 17.06
N MET A 54 -3.49 10.60 16.48
CA MET A 54 -3.61 10.97 15.06
C MET A 54 -3.54 9.76 14.14
N VAL A 55 -2.70 8.78 14.48
CA VAL A 55 -2.61 7.53 13.72
C VAL A 55 -3.89 6.71 13.88
N ALA A 56 -4.44 6.61 15.10
CA ALA A 56 -5.68 5.90 15.36
C ALA A 56 -6.85 6.53 14.58
N ASP A 57 -7.01 7.84 14.67
CA ASP A 57 -8.05 8.60 13.96
C ASP A 57 -7.95 8.37 12.43
N ALA A 58 -6.71 8.28 11.89
CA ALA A 58 -6.50 8.00 10.47
C ALA A 58 -6.96 6.59 10.06
N PHE A 59 -6.77 5.58 10.92
CA PHE A 59 -7.30 4.23 10.65
C PHE A 59 -8.83 4.20 10.74
N GLU A 60 -9.44 4.94 11.66
CA GLU A 60 -10.89 5.10 11.74
C GLU A 60 -11.44 5.75 10.46
N GLU A 61 -10.81 6.85 10.00
CA GLU A 61 -11.20 7.52 8.75
C GLU A 61 -11.11 6.57 7.54
N ILE A 62 -10.07 5.74 7.44
CA ILE A 62 -9.93 4.74 6.37
C ILE A 62 -11.08 3.72 6.44
N VAL A 63 -11.47 3.26 7.63
CA VAL A 63 -12.61 2.34 7.77
C VAL A 63 -13.91 2.99 7.30
N GLU A 64 -14.18 4.23 7.69
CA GLU A 64 -15.36 4.98 7.26
C GLU A 64 -15.44 5.14 5.72
N LEU A 65 -14.31 5.47 5.10
CA LEU A 65 -14.23 5.71 3.66
C LEU A 65 -14.33 4.41 2.85
N TRP A 66 -13.65 3.34 3.28
CA TRP A 66 -13.50 2.13 2.50
C TRP A 66 -14.54 1.06 2.77
N SER A 67 -15.19 1.03 3.93
CA SER A 67 -16.25 0.05 4.20
C SER A 67 -17.34 0.05 3.14
N PRO A 68 -17.95 1.19 2.76
CA PRO A 68 -18.99 1.22 1.72
C PRO A 68 -18.47 0.90 0.31
N ILE A 69 -17.15 0.99 0.07
CA ILE A 69 -16.51 0.53 -1.17
C ILE A 69 -16.42 -0.99 -1.15
N PHE A 70 -15.87 -1.55 -0.06
CA PHE A 70 -15.71 -3.00 0.09
C PHE A 70 -17.05 -3.74 0.10
N ASP A 71 -18.13 -3.13 0.60
CA ASP A 71 -19.48 -3.72 0.47
C ASP A 71 -19.85 -3.96 -0.99
N VAL A 72 -19.57 -3.00 -1.86
CA VAL A 72 -19.81 -3.17 -3.30
C VAL A 72 -18.86 -4.18 -3.94
N PHE A 73 -17.62 -4.27 -3.48
CA PHE A 73 -16.68 -5.32 -3.92
C PHE A 73 -17.21 -6.71 -3.55
N ASP A 74 -17.69 -6.91 -2.32
CA ASP A 74 -18.28 -8.16 -1.84
C ASP A 74 -19.53 -8.54 -2.64
N GLU A 75 -20.45 -7.61 -2.83
CA GLU A 75 -21.66 -7.81 -3.66
C GLU A 75 -21.34 -8.26 -5.09
N ASN A 76 -20.20 -7.87 -5.61
CA ASN A 76 -19.77 -8.23 -6.96
C ASN A 76 -18.82 -9.45 -6.99
N GLY A 77 -18.44 -10.00 -5.84
CA GLY A 77 -17.51 -11.13 -5.73
C GLY A 77 -16.10 -10.80 -6.26
N VAL A 78 -15.69 -9.55 -6.09
CA VAL A 78 -14.37 -9.03 -6.46
C VAL A 78 -13.57 -8.72 -5.19
N ARG A 79 -12.28 -9.01 -5.21
CA ARG A 79 -11.35 -8.70 -4.11
C ARG A 79 -10.56 -7.44 -4.42
N PHE A 80 -10.16 -6.73 -3.39
CA PHE A 80 -9.24 -5.60 -3.48
C PHE A 80 -7.88 -5.99 -2.90
N ALA A 81 -6.83 -5.80 -3.68
CA ALA A 81 -5.45 -6.06 -3.29
C ALA A 81 -4.72 -4.72 -3.11
N LEU A 82 -4.50 -4.33 -1.85
CA LEU A 82 -3.74 -3.13 -1.50
C LEU A 82 -2.25 -3.37 -1.71
N GLU A 83 -1.57 -2.49 -2.41
CA GLU A 83 -0.11 -2.47 -2.42
C GLU A 83 0.40 -1.86 -1.12
N VAL A 84 1.17 -2.65 -0.34
CA VAL A 84 1.84 -2.18 0.87
C VAL A 84 2.98 -1.26 0.45
N HIS A 85 2.80 0.04 0.67
CA HIS A 85 3.63 1.05 0.05
C HIS A 85 3.76 2.31 0.93
N PRO A 86 4.94 2.90 1.06
CA PRO A 86 5.07 4.27 1.61
C PRO A 86 4.16 5.23 0.86
N THR A 87 3.45 6.08 1.56
CA THR A 87 2.31 6.92 1.19
C THR A 87 0.94 6.32 1.50
N GLU A 88 0.87 5.02 1.71
CA GLU A 88 -0.36 4.34 2.10
C GLU A 88 -0.53 4.28 3.62
N ILE A 89 -1.74 3.97 4.08
CA ILE A 89 -1.98 3.72 5.51
C ILE A 89 -1.27 2.46 5.99
N ALA A 90 -1.12 1.46 5.12
CA ALA A 90 -0.32 0.26 5.33
C ALA A 90 0.96 0.32 4.48
N TYR A 91 2.09 0.55 5.12
CA TYR A 91 3.39 0.72 4.47
C TYR A 91 4.44 -0.27 4.95
N ASP A 92 4.15 -1.04 6.02
CA ASP A 92 5.00 -2.08 6.58
C ASP A 92 4.18 -3.23 7.14
N TYR A 93 4.84 -4.17 7.82
CA TYR A 93 4.20 -5.33 8.43
C TYR A 93 3.12 -4.94 9.45
N TYR A 94 3.46 -4.10 10.43
CA TYR A 94 2.58 -3.78 11.55
C TYR A 94 1.38 -2.92 11.14
N THR A 95 1.58 -1.99 10.23
CA THR A 95 0.47 -1.19 9.69
C THR A 95 -0.45 -2.01 8.81
N THR A 96 0.08 -3.01 8.10
CA THR A 96 -0.72 -3.99 7.34
C THR A 96 -1.53 -4.88 8.27
N GLU A 97 -0.93 -5.41 9.33
CA GLU A 97 -1.65 -6.18 10.36
C GLU A 97 -2.77 -5.37 11.01
N ARG A 98 -2.48 -4.11 11.36
CA ARG A 98 -3.47 -3.19 11.92
C ARG A 98 -4.61 -2.93 10.94
N LEU A 99 -4.30 -2.73 9.65
CA LEU A 99 -5.31 -2.52 8.62
C LEU A 99 -6.26 -3.72 8.53
N PHE A 100 -5.75 -4.95 8.53
CA PHE A 100 -6.61 -6.12 8.54
C PHE A 100 -7.49 -6.20 9.79
N LYS A 101 -6.95 -5.87 10.97
CA LYS A 101 -7.69 -5.88 12.24
C LYS A 101 -8.84 -4.88 12.25
N VAL A 102 -8.64 -3.65 11.78
CA VAL A 102 -9.71 -2.63 11.77
C VAL A 102 -10.82 -2.93 10.77
N PHE A 103 -10.57 -3.79 9.78
CA PHE A 103 -11.58 -4.33 8.86
C PHE A 103 -12.03 -5.75 9.21
N ASP A 104 -11.88 -6.19 10.49
CA ASP A 104 -12.29 -7.51 10.96
C ASP A 104 -11.80 -8.68 10.08
N ASN A 105 -10.58 -8.55 9.55
CA ASN A 105 -9.97 -9.50 8.61
C ASN A 105 -10.82 -9.78 7.36
N ARG A 106 -11.62 -8.84 6.93
CA ARG A 106 -12.54 -8.94 5.79
C ARG A 106 -11.86 -9.58 4.57
N LYS A 107 -12.54 -10.55 3.97
CA LYS A 107 -11.99 -11.33 2.83
C LYS A 107 -11.84 -10.53 1.54
N THR A 108 -12.55 -9.41 1.41
CA THR A 108 -12.43 -8.51 0.26
C THR A 108 -11.04 -7.88 0.20
N LEU A 109 -10.47 -7.54 1.36
CA LEU A 109 -9.20 -6.86 1.48
C LEU A 109 -8.04 -7.85 1.60
N GLY A 110 -7.06 -7.72 0.73
CA GLY A 110 -5.79 -8.45 0.72
C GLY A 110 -4.64 -7.59 0.25
N ILE A 111 -3.55 -8.23 -0.10
CA ILE A 111 -2.27 -7.62 -0.47
C ILE A 111 -2.02 -7.80 -1.97
N ASN A 112 -1.64 -6.71 -2.63
CA ASN A 112 -0.81 -6.75 -3.81
C ASN A 112 0.65 -6.70 -3.33
N PHE A 113 1.32 -7.83 -3.38
CA PHE A 113 2.66 -7.98 -2.84
C PHE A 113 3.70 -7.37 -3.79
N ASP A 114 4.38 -6.32 -3.33
CA ASP A 114 5.54 -5.73 -4.00
C ASP A 114 6.74 -5.72 -3.05
N PRO A 115 7.72 -6.62 -3.21
CA PRO A 115 8.86 -6.71 -2.32
C PRO A 115 9.78 -5.49 -2.37
N SER A 116 9.80 -4.77 -3.49
CA SER A 116 10.71 -3.65 -3.68
C SER A 116 10.45 -2.49 -2.73
N HIS A 117 9.18 -2.23 -2.40
CA HIS A 117 8.80 -1.17 -1.47
C HIS A 117 9.06 -1.52 0.00
N LEU A 118 9.22 -2.79 0.30
CA LEU A 118 9.53 -3.30 1.63
C LEU A 118 11.04 -3.31 1.87
N ILE A 119 11.81 -3.83 0.90
CA ILE A 119 13.25 -4.07 1.09
C ILE A 119 14.04 -2.79 1.37
N TRP A 120 13.75 -1.70 0.66
CA TRP A 120 14.49 -0.46 0.90
C TRP A 120 14.14 0.23 2.22
N GLN A 121 13.00 -0.11 2.84
CA GLN A 121 12.63 0.32 4.18
C GLN A 121 13.29 -0.52 5.28
N GLY A 122 13.95 -1.63 4.93
CA GLY A 122 14.47 -2.61 5.89
C GLY A 122 13.43 -3.62 6.39
N VAL A 123 12.28 -3.73 5.71
CA VAL A 123 11.26 -4.75 5.98
C VAL A 123 11.59 -6.00 5.16
N THR A 124 11.59 -7.17 5.79
CA THR A 124 11.83 -8.46 5.13
C THR A 124 10.57 -8.93 4.40
N PRO A 125 10.54 -8.94 3.05
CA PRO A 125 9.31 -9.12 2.31
C PRO A 125 8.63 -10.49 2.52
N HIS A 126 9.39 -11.59 2.57
CA HIS A 126 8.82 -12.94 2.69
C HIS A 126 8.05 -13.17 4.01
N ILE A 127 8.29 -12.34 5.04
CA ILE A 127 7.53 -12.39 6.30
C ILE A 127 6.04 -12.10 6.07
N LEU A 128 5.72 -11.17 5.16
CA LEU A 128 4.33 -10.89 4.82
C LEU A 128 3.65 -12.10 4.16
N ILE A 129 4.36 -12.79 3.27
CA ILE A 129 3.84 -14.00 2.62
C ILE A 129 3.63 -15.11 3.64
N ARG A 130 4.60 -15.33 4.52
CA ARG A 130 4.54 -16.38 5.56
C ARG A 130 3.36 -16.17 6.51
N ASP A 131 3.15 -14.92 6.95
CA ASP A 131 2.21 -14.62 8.02
C ASP A 131 0.79 -14.25 7.50
N PHE A 132 0.68 -13.84 6.24
CA PHE A 132 -0.58 -13.49 5.59
C PHE A 132 -0.84 -14.25 4.27
N PRO A 133 -0.59 -15.57 4.19
CA PRO A 133 -0.66 -16.32 2.92
C PRO A 133 -2.05 -16.21 2.27
N GLU A 134 -3.12 -16.22 3.07
CA GLU A 134 -4.49 -16.11 2.59
C GLU A 134 -4.89 -14.72 2.09
N LYS A 135 -4.01 -13.74 2.29
CA LYS A 135 -4.23 -12.35 1.92
C LYS A 135 -3.45 -11.91 0.68
N ILE A 136 -2.57 -12.73 0.15
CA ILE A 136 -1.82 -12.42 -1.07
C ILE A 136 -2.75 -12.66 -2.27
N TYR A 137 -3.26 -11.58 -2.85
CA TYR A 137 -4.22 -11.66 -3.97
C TYR A 137 -3.61 -11.29 -5.31
N HIS A 138 -2.55 -10.52 -5.30
CA HIS A 138 -1.81 -10.10 -6.48
C HIS A 138 -0.34 -9.89 -6.14
N VAL A 139 0.51 -9.87 -7.15
CA VAL A 139 1.97 -9.72 -6.98
C VAL A 139 2.52 -8.77 -8.04
N HIS A 140 3.27 -7.78 -7.59
CA HIS A 140 4.19 -7.01 -8.42
C HIS A 140 5.60 -7.47 -8.13
N MET A 141 6.16 -8.36 -8.97
CA MET A 141 7.54 -8.80 -8.83
C MET A 141 8.48 -7.68 -9.27
N LYS A 142 8.94 -6.91 -8.33
CA LYS A 142 9.82 -5.74 -8.50
C LYS A 142 11.03 -5.84 -7.58
N ASP A 143 12.14 -5.27 -7.97
CA ASP A 143 13.37 -5.30 -7.19
C ASP A 143 13.86 -3.88 -6.88
N ALA A 144 14.58 -3.73 -5.78
CA ALA A 144 15.23 -2.49 -5.38
C ALA A 144 16.55 -2.80 -4.68
N ALA A 145 17.52 -1.90 -4.82
CA ALA A 145 18.79 -1.97 -4.10
C ALA A 145 18.94 -0.75 -3.19
N VAL A 146 19.41 -1.00 -1.96
CA VAL A 146 19.85 0.03 -1.03
C VAL A 146 21.33 0.32 -1.30
N THR A 147 21.63 1.58 -1.64
CA THR A 147 22.96 2.00 -2.11
C THR A 147 23.54 3.10 -1.21
N LEU A 148 23.57 2.84 0.11
CA LEU A 148 24.09 3.76 1.10
C LEU A 148 25.62 3.84 1.00
N ASP A 149 26.14 5.07 0.96
CA ASP A 149 27.58 5.36 0.89
C ASP A 149 28.13 5.99 2.19
N GLY A 150 27.32 6.00 3.25
CA GLY A 150 27.65 6.62 4.53
C GLY A 150 27.43 8.15 4.57
N LYS A 151 26.97 8.76 3.47
CA LYS A 151 26.68 10.21 3.39
C LYS A 151 25.20 10.49 3.25
N ALA A 152 24.48 9.69 2.47
CA ALA A 152 23.03 9.78 2.30
C ALA A 152 22.34 8.67 3.09
N GLY A 153 21.11 8.96 3.56
CA GLY A 153 20.18 7.96 4.09
C GLY A 153 19.13 7.59 3.07
N ILE A 154 18.15 6.77 3.48
CA ILE A 154 17.06 6.29 2.63
C ILE A 154 15.96 7.34 2.35
N LEU A 155 16.02 8.52 2.98
CA LEU A 155 14.97 9.54 2.86
C LEU A 155 15.11 10.43 1.62
N GLY A 156 16.00 10.10 0.71
CA GLY A 156 16.25 10.86 -0.54
C GLY A 156 15.25 10.59 -1.66
N SER A 157 14.06 10.06 -1.36
CA SER A 157 13.06 9.67 -2.39
C SER A 157 12.58 10.80 -3.30
N HIS A 158 12.74 12.07 -2.88
CA HIS A 158 12.45 13.24 -3.69
C HIS A 158 13.46 13.49 -4.82
N LEU A 159 14.62 12.84 -4.78
CA LEU A 159 15.64 12.94 -5.81
C LEU A 159 15.29 12.05 -7.02
N THR A 160 15.80 12.40 -8.17
CA THR A 160 15.61 11.64 -9.42
C THR A 160 16.15 10.21 -9.27
N PHE A 161 15.47 9.24 -9.87
CA PHE A 161 15.97 7.85 -9.94
C PHE A 161 17.35 7.81 -10.61
N GLY A 162 18.27 7.07 -10.00
CA GLY A 162 19.67 6.98 -10.42
C GLY A 162 20.61 8.00 -9.74
N ASP A 163 20.09 9.02 -9.04
CA ASP A 163 20.91 9.91 -8.23
C ASP A 163 21.54 9.15 -7.06
N THR A 164 22.85 9.19 -6.91
CA THR A 164 23.58 8.45 -5.86
C THR A 164 23.21 8.89 -4.44
N ARG A 165 22.74 10.12 -4.28
CA ARG A 165 22.29 10.66 -2.98
C ARG A 165 20.93 10.15 -2.54
N ARG A 166 20.19 9.44 -3.42
CA ARG A 166 18.85 8.91 -3.12
C ARG A 166 18.88 7.81 -2.06
N GLY A 167 19.99 7.06 -1.96
CA GLY A 167 20.20 5.99 -0.99
C GLY A 167 19.56 4.65 -1.35
N TRP A 168 18.63 4.61 -2.31
CA TRP A 168 18.04 3.39 -2.87
C TRP A 168 17.48 3.65 -4.27
N ASN A 169 17.42 2.63 -5.09
CA ASN A 169 16.85 2.71 -6.44
C ASN A 169 16.23 1.37 -6.84
N PHE A 170 15.23 1.42 -7.73
CA PHE A 170 14.72 0.20 -8.36
C PHE A 170 15.79 -0.46 -9.24
N ARG A 171 15.68 -1.78 -9.37
CA ARG A 171 16.54 -2.62 -10.20
C ARG A 171 15.71 -3.57 -11.04
N SER A 172 16.30 -4.08 -12.12
CA SER A 172 15.79 -5.26 -12.79
C SER A 172 15.79 -6.44 -11.83
N LEU A 173 14.84 -7.36 -11.99
CA LEU A 173 14.70 -8.52 -11.12
C LEU A 173 16.03 -9.30 -10.99
N GLY A 174 16.40 -9.62 -9.75
CA GLY A 174 17.62 -10.32 -9.41
C GLY A 174 18.90 -9.46 -9.42
N HIS A 175 18.78 -8.14 -9.61
CA HIS A 175 19.89 -7.18 -9.56
C HIS A 175 19.82 -6.20 -8.39
N GLY A 176 18.87 -6.40 -7.48
CA GLY A 176 18.70 -5.65 -6.23
C GLY A 176 18.97 -6.51 -5.00
N ASP A 177 18.33 -6.14 -3.91
CA ASP A 177 18.51 -6.76 -2.61
C ASP A 177 17.36 -7.69 -2.22
N VAL A 178 16.35 -7.85 -3.09
CA VAL A 178 15.23 -8.77 -2.84
C VAL A 178 15.71 -10.22 -2.97
N ASN A 179 15.53 -10.99 -1.90
CA ASN A 179 15.82 -12.43 -1.92
C ASN A 179 14.62 -13.18 -2.53
N PHE A 180 14.65 -13.39 -3.84
CA PHE A 180 13.58 -14.09 -4.55
C PHE A 180 13.53 -15.59 -4.24
N GLU A 181 14.61 -16.20 -3.77
CA GLU A 181 14.61 -17.62 -3.38
C GLU A 181 13.73 -17.89 -2.17
N GLU A 182 13.57 -16.89 -1.26
CA GLU A 182 12.69 -16.99 -0.10
C GLU A 182 11.25 -16.57 -0.40
N ILE A 183 10.99 -15.98 -1.56
CA ILE A 183 9.66 -15.50 -1.96
C ILE A 183 8.93 -16.55 -2.81
N ILE A 184 9.66 -17.33 -3.61
CA ILE A 184 9.13 -18.30 -4.56
C ILE A 184 9.22 -19.72 -3.98
#